data_9bda1d5d2cb5afdbc117cbfd0f25041b
#
_entry.id   9bda1d5d2cb5afdbc117cbfd0f25041b
#
_cell.length_a   1.000
_cell.length_b   1.000
_cell.length_c   1.000
_cell.angle_alpha   90.00
_cell.angle_beta   90.00
_cell.angle_gamma   90.00
#
_symmetry.space_group_name_H-M   'P 1'
#
loop_
_entity.id
_entity.type
_entity.pdbx_description
1 polymer ?
#
loop_
_entity_poly.entity_id
_entity_poly.type
_entity_poly.pdbx_seq_one_letter_code
_entity_poly.pdbx_strand_id
1 'polypeptide(L)'
;MKIKKKIENLSAYNFINQYLESCGIEDIDLYLNPTLECFENPFNYPNIKKAIQMFEKHTKENKKVGILMDSDMDGTCSAAIICMFCHSFGIKPIIYFHSGKQHGLHDKVEEIIKDNLSLIIIPDAGTNDVEDCRLIKDNNKDCDILILDHHEVLMENPYAIVVNNQLGNVNKALSGAGVTYKFIQAYCQYKNIEDPDFKDIVAISLVTDVCDLTSIENRAFLHFGLNNPKNSFLIELFNTVCKYRGVCPEAIGWDIGPLANALARMNEPEYKTFFFECLTGEQDDYEDAVKEMKKIKRKQDTLVKEITNKIESNLNLEHKTIIGFTEPENKEIIGLIANKFTGKYRKPTILLREMNSTTWTGSLRSPVELLETINKSKIAQCMGHGAACGITVKKSNLNKLTKFLDTLDLEINPEYNVVGELTIDEIILDLAEDIVSHKILWGKNIEKPQFYIHLNNPTVDIFKKSTTTIKLTQNGISFIKFFCNEDTIKQFENLNGKSVNLIFEIDINEYNGIKNPQGNIIEYEIEENNILKNEENEFDWESIFV
;
A
#
# COMPACT_ATOMS: atom_id res chain seq x y z
N MET A 1 -15.44 -21.45 7.89
CA MET A 1 -14.80 -20.10 7.94
C MET A 1 -14.66 -19.67 9.40
N LYS A 2 -13.48 -19.26 9.88
CA LYS A 2 -13.29 -18.74 11.25
C LYS A 2 -13.40 -17.22 11.22
N ILE A 3 -14.39 -16.67 11.92
CA ILE A 3 -14.73 -15.24 11.90
C ILE A 3 -14.40 -14.63 13.25
N LYS A 4 -13.74 -13.46 13.23
CA LYS A 4 -13.56 -12.61 14.40
C LYS A 4 -14.27 -11.29 14.15
N LYS A 5 -15.29 -11.02 14.95
CA LYS A 5 -16.07 -9.77 14.87
C LYS A 5 -15.39 -8.68 15.69
N LYS A 6 -15.33 -7.48 15.13
CA LYS A 6 -14.81 -6.29 15.81
C LYS A 6 -15.89 -5.66 16.71
N ILE A 7 -17.15 -5.76 16.25
CA ILE A 7 -18.34 -5.23 16.95
C ILE A 7 -19.34 -6.39 17.08
N GLU A 8 -19.71 -6.75 18.32
CA GLU A 8 -20.66 -7.86 18.57
C GLU A 8 -22.12 -7.47 18.28
N ASN A 9 -22.52 -6.25 18.61
CA ASN A 9 -23.88 -5.74 18.42
C ASN A 9 -23.85 -4.54 17.47
N LEU A 10 -23.69 -4.83 16.19
CA LEU A 10 -23.62 -3.80 15.14
C LEU A 10 -25.01 -3.18 14.92
N SER A 11 -25.07 -1.84 14.79
CA SER A 11 -26.28 -1.11 14.40
C SER A 11 -26.09 -0.45 13.04
N ALA A 12 -26.98 -0.78 12.11
CA ALA A 12 -26.97 -0.18 10.77
C ALA A 12 -27.22 1.34 10.78
N TYR A 13 -27.95 1.86 11.79
CA TYR A 13 -28.31 3.27 11.88
C TYR A 13 -27.25 4.20 12.49
N ASN A 14 -26.23 3.65 13.14
CA ASN A 14 -25.12 4.41 13.73
C ASN A 14 -23.78 3.74 13.42
N PHE A 15 -23.68 3.24 12.21
CA PHE A 15 -22.57 2.39 11.80
C PHE A 15 -21.22 3.10 11.88
N ILE A 16 -21.08 4.27 11.26
CA ILE A 16 -19.80 4.98 11.15
C ILE A 16 -19.22 5.30 12.53
N ASN A 17 -20.05 5.79 13.46
CA ASN A 17 -19.59 6.11 14.81
C ASN A 17 -19.09 4.85 15.54
N GLN A 18 -19.88 3.77 15.53
CA GLN A 18 -19.48 2.52 16.16
C GLN A 18 -18.19 1.95 15.53
N TYR A 19 -18.05 2.07 14.22
CA TYR A 19 -16.87 1.56 13.55
C TYR A 19 -15.62 2.38 13.88
N LEU A 20 -15.68 3.69 13.83
CA LEU A 20 -14.58 4.59 14.19
C LEU A 20 -14.18 4.44 15.67
N GLU A 21 -15.15 4.34 16.58
CA GLU A 21 -14.92 4.04 18.00
C GLU A 21 -14.18 2.71 18.16
N SER A 22 -14.59 1.66 17.43
CA SER A 22 -13.93 0.36 17.43
C SER A 22 -12.51 0.38 16.84
N CYS A 23 -12.18 1.41 16.05
CA CYS A 23 -10.83 1.68 15.53
C CYS A 23 -9.98 2.51 16.50
N GLY A 24 -10.52 2.90 17.66
CA GLY A 24 -9.82 3.68 18.68
C GLY A 24 -9.87 5.19 18.46
N ILE A 25 -10.80 5.68 17.65
CA ILE A 25 -11.02 7.12 17.45
C ILE A 25 -11.83 7.65 18.63
N GLU A 26 -11.23 8.56 19.41
CA GLU A 26 -11.85 9.14 20.62
C GLU A 26 -12.78 10.32 20.29
N ASP A 27 -12.36 11.23 19.41
CA ASP A 27 -13.15 12.38 18.96
C ASP A 27 -13.62 12.16 17.53
N ILE A 28 -14.77 11.50 17.38
CA ILE A 28 -15.34 11.13 16.09
C ILE A 28 -15.75 12.36 15.29
N ASP A 29 -16.34 13.38 15.92
CA ASP A 29 -16.78 14.58 15.24
C ASP A 29 -15.60 15.34 14.62
N LEU A 30 -14.51 15.50 15.37
CA LEU A 30 -13.27 16.10 14.88
C LEU A 30 -12.61 15.23 13.79
N TYR A 31 -12.65 13.90 13.95
CA TYR A 31 -12.08 12.98 12.97
C TYR A 31 -12.84 13.02 11.62
N LEU A 32 -14.16 13.10 11.66
CA LEU A 32 -15.00 13.24 10.47
C LEU A 32 -14.84 14.62 9.81
N ASN A 33 -14.70 15.68 10.62
CA ASN A 33 -14.63 17.08 10.19
C ASN A 33 -13.37 17.76 10.73
N PRO A 34 -12.16 17.35 10.29
CA PRO A 34 -10.92 17.90 10.82
C PRO A 34 -10.80 19.39 10.49
N THR A 35 -10.20 20.13 11.42
CA THR A 35 -9.92 21.57 11.29
C THR A 35 -8.43 21.80 11.06
N LEU A 36 -8.04 23.04 10.77
CA LEU A 36 -6.62 23.41 10.63
C LEU A 36 -5.85 23.26 11.94
N GLU A 37 -6.53 23.22 13.07
CA GLU A 37 -5.92 22.99 14.39
C GLU A 37 -5.44 21.54 14.59
N CYS A 38 -5.88 20.61 13.74
CA CYS A 38 -5.38 19.23 13.73
C CYS A 38 -3.92 19.10 13.25
N PHE A 39 -3.40 20.13 12.60
CA PHE A 39 -1.99 20.13 12.18
C PHE A 39 -1.08 20.50 13.34
N GLU A 40 -0.13 19.64 13.64
CA GLU A 40 0.88 19.90 14.66
C GLU A 40 1.76 21.10 14.31
N ASN A 41 2.16 21.82 15.37
CA ASN A 41 3.11 22.93 15.19
C ASN A 41 4.45 22.39 14.69
N PRO A 42 4.94 22.82 13.50
CA PRO A 42 6.18 22.31 12.92
C PRO A 42 7.41 22.59 13.77
N PHE A 43 7.37 23.58 14.68
CA PHE A 43 8.49 23.85 15.62
C PHE A 43 8.63 22.81 16.73
N ASN A 44 7.69 21.87 16.88
CA ASN A 44 7.81 20.75 17.81
C ASN A 44 8.79 19.66 17.31
N TYR A 45 9.15 19.68 16.02
CA TYR A 45 10.11 18.72 15.47
C TYR A 45 11.53 19.01 15.95
N PRO A 46 12.26 18.03 16.49
CA PRO A 46 13.66 18.19 16.87
C PRO A 46 14.51 18.65 15.68
N ASN A 47 15.51 19.49 15.99
CA ASN A 47 16.45 20.06 15.03
C ASN A 47 15.85 21.01 13.96
N ILE A 48 14.55 21.24 13.92
CA ILE A 48 13.89 22.06 12.89
C ILE A 48 14.53 23.46 12.78
N LYS A 49 14.86 24.11 13.90
CA LYS A 49 15.50 25.43 13.91
C LYS A 49 16.90 25.41 13.29
N LYS A 50 17.67 24.34 13.54
CA LYS A 50 18.99 24.16 12.92
C LYS A 50 18.87 23.91 11.43
N ALA A 51 17.87 23.12 11.00
CA ALA A 51 17.55 22.88 9.59
C ALA A 51 17.21 24.17 8.85
N ILE A 52 16.35 25.02 9.45
CA ILE A 52 16.01 26.34 8.90
C ILE A 52 17.26 27.21 8.72
N GLN A 53 18.12 27.30 9.72
CA GLN A 53 19.36 28.09 9.66
C GLN A 53 20.33 27.58 8.58
N MET A 54 20.45 26.26 8.47
CA MET A 54 21.25 25.61 7.43
C MET A 54 20.71 25.93 6.04
N PHE A 55 19.43 25.75 5.78
CA PHE A 55 18.81 26.02 4.51
C PHE A 55 18.91 27.52 4.14
N GLU A 56 18.66 28.43 5.09
CA GLU A 56 18.77 29.89 4.89
C GLU A 56 20.17 30.32 4.44
N LYS A 57 21.23 29.69 4.95
CA LYS A 57 22.62 29.96 4.53
C LYS A 57 22.79 29.69 3.02
N HIS A 58 22.13 28.65 2.48
CA HIS A 58 22.27 28.25 1.08
C HIS A 58 21.36 29.03 0.13
N THR A 59 20.20 29.52 0.59
CA THR A 59 19.30 30.36 -0.21
C THR A 59 19.89 31.72 -0.52
N LYS A 60 20.72 32.27 0.38
CA LYS A 60 21.32 33.62 0.22
C LYS A 60 22.49 33.69 -0.77
N GLU A 61 23.19 32.59 -1.00
CA GLU A 61 24.49 32.59 -1.69
C GLU A 61 24.46 31.92 -3.07
N ASN A 62 23.27 31.56 -3.57
CA ASN A 62 23.08 30.84 -4.84
C ASN A 62 24.04 29.65 -5.00
N LYS A 63 24.14 28.82 -3.95
CA LYS A 63 25.05 27.68 -3.85
C LYS A 63 24.53 26.47 -4.59
N LYS A 64 25.41 25.53 -4.92
CA LYS A 64 25.09 24.29 -5.59
C LYS A 64 24.38 23.34 -4.59
N VAL A 65 23.10 23.11 -4.79
CA VAL A 65 22.24 22.26 -3.95
C VAL A 65 21.91 20.97 -4.70
N GLY A 66 21.92 19.85 -3.99
CA GLY A 66 21.45 18.56 -4.48
C GLY A 66 20.22 18.07 -3.68
N ILE A 67 19.38 17.29 -4.30
CA ILE A 67 18.27 16.55 -3.65
C ILE A 67 18.39 15.09 -4.05
N LEU A 68 18.40 14.18 -3.08
CA LEU A 68 18.28 12.77 -3.34
C LEU A 68 16.79 12.41 -3.36
N MET A 69 16.33 11.81 -4.46
CA MET A 69 14.97 11.30 -4.61
C MET A 69 14.98 9.79 -4.34
N ASP A 70 14.29 9.35 -3.29
CA ASP A 70 14.12 7.93 -3.04
C ASP A 70 13.23 7.27 -4.10
N SER A 71 13.32 5.94 -4.21
CA SER A 71 12.82 5.19 -5.37
C SER A 71 11.32 4.94 -5.39
N ASP A 72 10.62 5.22 -4.31
CA ASP A 72 9.17 5.00 -4.21
C ASP A 72 8.35 6.30 -4.35
N MET A 73 7.05 6.18 -4.09
CA MET A 73 6.14 7.32 -4.29
C MET A 73 6.29 8.38 -3.19
N ASP A 74 6.58 7.98 -1.94
CA ASP A 74 6.82 8.93 -0.85
C ASP A 74 8.11 9.72 -1.11
N GLY A 75 9.21 9.04 -1.49
CA GLY A 75 10.45 9.70 -1.88
C GLY A 75 10.28 10.65 -3.07
N THR A 76 9.49 10.25 -4.08
CA THR A 76 9.18 11.11 -5.22
C THR A 76 8.38 12.35 -4.79
N CYS A 77 7.34 12.19 -3.96
CA CYS A 77 6.54 13.29 -3.41
C CYS A 77 7.39 14.23 -2.54
N SER A 78 8.22 13.66 -1.67
CA SER A 78 9.12 14.38 -0.78
C SER A 78 10.13 15.23 -1.55
N ALA A 79 10.76 14.64 -2.57
CA ALA A 79 11.71 15.35 -3.43
C ALA A 79 11.02 16.44 -4.25
N ALA A 80 9.81 16.21 -4.76
CA ALA A 80 9.06 17.22 -5.52
C ALA A 80 8.70 18.42 -4.65
N ILE A 81 8.19 18.21 -3.42
CA ILE A 81 7.87 19.28 -2.46
C ILE A 81 9.08 20.17 -2.20
N ILE A 82 10.24 19.58 -1.84
CA ILE A 82 11.43 20.38 -1.52
C ILE A 82 12.07 21.00 -2.77
N CYS A 83 11.96 20.37 -3.94
CA CYS A 83 12.41 20.93 -5.22
C CYS A 83 11.61 22.18 -5.59
N MET A 84 10.29 22.12 -5.58
CA MET A 84 9.41 23.26 -5.82
C MET A 84 9.68 24.40 -4.82
N PHE A 85 9.93 24.05 -3.56
CA PHE A 85 10.30 25.03 -2.55
C PHE A 85 11.66 25.69 -2.84
N CYS A 86 12.66 24.94 -3.27
CA CYS A 86 13.95 25.49 -3.74
C CYS A 86 13.76 26.43 -4.93
N HIS A 87 12.90 26.06 -5.88
CA HIS A 87 12.62 26.91 -7.06
C HIS A 87 12.03 28.26 -6.67
N SER A 88 11.23 28.37 -5.61
CA SER A 88 10.68 29.64 -5.12
C SER A 88 11.75 30.63 -4.65
N PHE A 89 12.97 30.15 -4.37
CA PHE A 89 14.14 30.96 -4.04
C PHE A 89 15.13 31.11 -5.22
N GLY A 90 14.74 30.67 -6.43
CA GLY A 90 15.61 30.68 -7.60
C GLY A 90 16.72 29.62 -7.60
N ILE A 91 16.68 28.66 -6.65
CA ILE A 91 17.63 27.57 -6.58
C ILE A 91 17.15 26.46 -7.51
N LYS A 92 18.03 25.99 -8.41
CA LYS A 92 17.78 24.81 -9.26
C LYS A 92 18.63 23.65 -8.73
N PRO A 93 18.06 22.75 -7.93
CA PRO A 93 18.82 21.65 -7.36
C PRO A 93 19.17 20.61 -8.42
N ILE A 94 20.30 19.90 -8.20
CA ILE A 94 20.60 18.66 -8.93
C ILE A 94 19.81 17.54 -8.28
N ILE A 95 19.03 16.81 -9.09
CA ILE A 95 18.25 15.68 -8.58
C ILE A 95 19.03 14.40 -8.80
N TYR A 96 19.28 13.67 -7.71
CA TYR A 96 19.88 12.33 -7.73
C TYR A 96 18.77 11.31 -7.56
N PHE A 97 18.69 10.32 -8.45
CA PHE A 97 17.74 9.24 -8.39
C PHE A 97 18.42 7.87 -8.56
N HIS A 98 17.88 6.87 -7.88
CA HIS A 98 18.49 5.56 -7.78
C HIS A 98 18.46 4.75 -9.09
N SER A 99 19.45 3.88 -9.25
CA SER A 99 19.45 2.85 -10.29
C SER A 99 18.75 1.59 -9.77
N GLY A 100 17.43 1.48 -9.97
CA GLY A 100 16.60 0.39 -9.44
C GLY A 100 15.96 0.75 -8.11
N LYS A 101 15.49 -0.26 -7.37
CA LYS A 101 14.95 -0.09 -6.02
C LYS A 101 16.10 -0.04 -5.00
N GLN A 102 16.70 1.08 -4.88
CA GLN A 102 17.63 1.41 -3.81
C GLN A 102 16.95 2.38 -2.83
N HIS A 103 17.49 2.50 -1.64
CA HIS A 103 17.01 3.38 -0.60
C HIS A 103 18.22 3.99 0.11
N GLY A 104 18.16 5.29 0.43
CA GLY A 104 19.25 5.99 1.10
C GLY A 104 20.41 6.41 0.19
N LEU A 105 21.55 6.77 0.78
CA LEU A 105 22.66 7.43 0.10
C LEU A 105 23.59 6.50 -0.69
N HIS A 106 23.67 5.24 -0.33
CA HIS A 106 24.79 4.34 -0.63
C HIS A 106 25.25 4.32 -2.10
N ASP A 107 24.32 4.21 -3.06
CA ASP A 107 24.67 4.14 -4.50
C ASP A 107 24.91 5.52 -5.14
N LYS A 108 24.79 6.62 -4.38
CA LYS A 108 24.93 8.01 -4.87
C LYS A 108 26.09 8.78 -4.24
N VAL A 109 26.75 8.25 -3.24
CA VAL A 109 27.83 8.91 -2.51
C VAL A 109 28.93 9.42 -3.45
N GLU A 110 29.41 8.58 -4.39
CA GLU A 110 30.47 8.95 -5.33
C GLU A 110 30.05 10.08 -6.28
N GLU A 111 28.79 10.06 -6.74
CA GLU A 111 28.23 11.06 -7.63
C GLU A 111 28.08 12.41 -6.90
N ILE A 112 27.55 12.38 -5.67
CA ILE A 112 27.41 13.56 -4.80
C ILE A 112 28.77 14.20 -4.48
N ILE A 113 29.77 13.40 -4.14
CA ILE A 113 31.15 13.89 -3.88
C ILE A 113 31.73 14.56 -5.13
N LYS A 114 31.60 13.93 -6.30
CA LYS A 114 32.11 14.47 -7.57
C LYS A 114 31.50 15.83 -7.91
N ASP A 115 30.24 16.01 -7.61
CA ASP A 115 29.52 17.26 -7.92
C ASP A 115 29.89 18.42 -7.01
N ASN A 116 30.59 18.18 -5.91
CA ASN A 116 31.08 19.18 -4.97
C ASN A 116 29.97 20.14 -4.50
N LEU A 117 28.91 19.58 -3.94
CA LEU A 117 27.75 20.32 -3.46
C LEU A 117 28.09 21.18 -2.24
N SER A 118 27.32 22.26 -2.06
CA SER A 118 27.32 23.05 -0.82
C SER A 118 26.27 22.53 0.17
N LEU A 119 25.18 21.92 -0.34
CA LEU A 119 24.11 21.32 0.45
C LEU A 119 23.57 20.10 -0.30
N ILE A 120 23.43 19.00 0.38
CA ILE A 120 22.59 17.87 -0.06
C ILE A 120 21.38 17.76 0.87
N ILE A 121 20.18 17.71 0.29
CA ILE A 121 18.92 17.48 1.00
C ILE A 121 18.47 16.05 0.68
N ILE A 122 18.16 15.30 1.72
CA ILE A 122 17.77 13.89 1.63
C ILE A 122 16.39 13.76 2.25
N PRO A 123 15.31 13.95 1.48
CA PRO A 123 13.96 13.71 1.94
C PRO A 123 13.65 12.21 1.90
N ASP A 124 12.89 11.73 2.87
CA ASP A 124 12.37 10.37 2.98
C ASP A 124 13.43 9.26 3.09
N ALA A 125 14.67 9.60 3.41
CA ALA A 125 15.75 8.62 3.58
C ALA A 125 16.90 9.20 4.41
N GLY A 126 17.88 8.36 4.71
CA GLY A 126 19.22 8.80 5.13
C GLY A 126 19.43 8.92 6.63
N THR A 127 18.40 8.79 7.48
CA THR A 127 18.54 8.90 8.94
C THR A 127 19.65 7.99 9.47
N ASN A 128 19.76 6.77 8.97
CA ASN A 128 20.71 5.76 9.42
C ASN A 128 21.97 5.63 8.53
N ASP A 129 22.13 6.46 7.50
CA ASP A 129 23.24 6.41 6.54
C ASP A 129 24.49 7.16 7.05
N VAL A 130 24.87 6.87 8.30
CA VAL A 130 25.93 7.60 9.02
C VAL A 130 27.27 7.49 8.31
N GLU A 131 27.61 6.31 7.81
CA GLU A 131 28.89 6.07 7.13
C GLU A 131 28.95 6.79 5.78
N ASP A 132 27.85 6.80 5.02
CA ASP A 132 27.74 7.50 3.75
C ASP A 132 27.83 9.02 3.95
N CYS A 133 27.14 9.55 4.97
CA CYS A 133 27.28 10.97 5.37
C CYS A 133 28.72 11.30 5.79
N ARG A 134 29.40 10.41 6.54
CA ARG A 134 30.82 10.58 6.88
C ARG A 134 31.69 10.67 5.64
N LEU A 135 31.50 9.76 4.67
CA LEU A 135 32.25 9.76 3.42
C LEU A 135 32.07 11.05 2.63
N ILE A 136 30.86 11.60 2.57
CA ILE A 136 30.60 12.90 1.92
C ILE A 136 31.37 14.00 2.66
N LYS A 137 31.31 14.06 3.99
CA LYS A 137 32.01 15.08 4.80
C LYS A 137 33.52 14.96 4.74
N ASP A 138 34.08 13.75 4.69
CA ASP A 138 35.52 13.53 4.58
C ASP A 138 36.08 14.03 3.24
N ASN A 139 35.29 13.96 2.16
CA ASN A 139 35.69 14.41 0.83
C ASN A 139 35.31 15.88 0.56
N ASN A 140 34.23 16.40 1.16
CA ASN A 140 33.81 17.79 1.06
C ASN A 140 33.29 18.29 2.43
N LYS A 141 34.18 18.86 3.24
CA LYS A 141 33.88 19.36 4.58
C LYS A 141 32.85 20.50 4.59
N ASP A 142 32.77 21.26 3.49
CA ASP A 142 31.87 22.38 3.35
C ASP A 142 30.47 22.01 2.87
N CYS A 143 30.26 20.75 2.48
CA CYS A 143 28.94 20.22 2.12
C CYS A 143 28.09 20.06 3.38
N ASP A 144 27.04 20.83 3.54
CA ASP A 144 26.04 20.61 4.56
C ASP A 144 25.10 19.47 4.14
N ILE A 145 24.64 18.67 5.12
CA ILE A 145 23.74 17.53 4.89
C ILE A 145 22.47 17.75 5.70
N LEU A 146 21.33 17.84 5.03
CA LEU A 146 20.00 17.97 5.64
C LEU A 146 19.17 16.73 5.32
N ILE A 147 18.74 16.02 6.35
CA ILE A 147 17.88 14.83 6.26
C ILE A 147 16.50 15.19 6.79
N LEU A 148 15.45 14.90 5.99
CA LEU A 148 14.04 15.14 6.31
C LEU A 148 13.31 13.79 6.16
N ASP A 149 13.28 12.98 7.23
CA ASP A 149 12.98 11.56 7.15
C ASP A 149 11.97 11.13 8.22
N HIS A 150 11.33 9.98 8.05
CA HIS A 150 10.34 9.42 8.96
C HIS A 150 10.67 7.98 9.41
N HIS A 151 11.71 7.38 8.87
CA HIS A 151 12.13 6.01 9.19
C HIS A 151 12.63 5.89 10.64
N GLU A 152 12.60 4.68 11.17
CA GLU A 152 13.08 4.38 12.52
C GLU A 152 14.54 4.82 12.72
N VAL A 153 14.81 5.47 13.83
CA VAL A 153 16.14 5.97 14.16
C VAL A 153 16.90 4.91 14.95
N LEU A 154 17.87 4.27 14.32
CA LEU A 154 18.68 3.22 14.93
C LEU A 154 19.94 3.78 15.59
N MET A 155 20.45 4.92 15.12
CA MET A 155 21.66 5.55 15.64
C MET A 155 21.68 7.06 15.38
N GLU A 156 22.45 7.79 16.17
CA GLU A 156 22.65 9.23 15.96
C GLU A 156 23.56 9.47 14.73
N ASN A 157 23.21 10.46 13.90
CA ASN A 157 24.01 10.86 12.75
C ASN A 157 24.71 12.21 13.03
N PRO A 158 25.99 12.23 13.43
CA PRO A 158 26.71 13.46 13.78
C PRO A 158 27.16 14.29 12.56
N TYR A 159 27.01 13.77 11.34
CA TYR A 159 27.46 14.43 10.10
C TYR A 159 26.35 15.20 9.40
N ALA A 160 25.10 15.04 9.81
CA ALA A 160 23.92 15.65 9.22
C ALA A 160 23.03 16.35 10.24
N ILE A 161 22.22 17.30 9.79
CA ILE A 161 21.06 17.73 10.57
C ILE A 161 19.89 16.85 10.16
N VAL A 162 19.39 16.05 11.13
CA VAL A 162 18.28 15.13 10.94
C VAL A 162 17.03 15.74 11.56
N VAL A 163 16.01 15.98 10.74
CA VAL A 163 14.63 16.25 11.14
C VAL A 163 13.84 14.98 10.88
N ASN A 164 13.39 14.35 11.95
CA ASN A 164 12.68 13.07 11.87
C ASN A 164 11.60 13.03 12.95
N ASN A 165 10.39 12.61 12.59
CA ASN A 165 9.26 12.53 13.50
C ASN A 165 9.45 11.46 14.58
N GLN A 166 10.32 10.45 14.36
CA GLN A 166 10.63 9.44 15.36
C GLN A 166 11.43 10.00 16.56
N LEU A 167 12.08 11.15 16.42
CA LEU A 167 12.91 11.76 17.47
C LEU A 167 12.14 12.59 18.49
N GLY A 168 10.96 13.10 18.18
CA GLY A 168 10.21 14.01 19.04
C GLY A 168 8.93 13.41 19.63
N ASN A 169 8.14 14.25 20.28
CA ASN A 169 6.76 13.92 20.67
C ASN A 169 5.79 14.56 19.67
N VAL A 170 5.83 14.08 18.44
CA VAL A 170 5.04 14.54 17.30
C VAL A 170 4.41 13.32 16.62
N ASN A 171 3.58 13.53 15.61
CA ASN A 171 2.92 12.47 14.85
C ASN A 171 3.93 11.47 14.25
N LYS A 172 4.03 10.30 14.86
CA LYS A 172 4.94 9.21 14.43
C LYS A 172 4.53 8.55 13.12
N ALA A 173 3.27 8.72 12.74
CA ALA A 173 2.68 8.08 11.56
C ALA A 173 2.74 8.97 10.30
N LEU A 174 3.44 10.10 10.35
CA LEU A 174 3.58 10.98 9.19
C LEU A 174 4.62 10.42 8.21
N SER A 175 4.36 10.54 6.91
CA SER A 175 5.25 10.12 5.82
C SER A 175 6.46 11.06 5.64
N GLY A 176 7.44 10.67 4.82
CA GLY A 176 8.59 11.51 4.48
C GLY A 176 8.20 12.83 3.81
N ALA A 177 7.22 12.81 2.91
CA ALA A 177 6.67 14.04 2.32
C ALA A 177 6.01 14.93 3.38
N GLY A 178 5.34 14.33 4.35
CA GLY A 178 4.77 15.07 5.48
C GLY A 178 5.85 15.74 6.35
N VAL A 179 6.92 15.03 6.68
CA VAL A 179 8.07 15.60 7.44
C VAL A 179 8.75 16.70 6.64
N THR A 180 8.94 16.51 5.32
CA THR A 180 9.49 17.51 4.41
C THR A 180 8.59 18.76 4.39
N TYR A 181 7.28 18.59 4.33
CA TYR A 181 6.36 19.71 4.36
C TYR A 181 6.33 20.44 5.71
N LYS A 182 6.48 19.71 6.83
CA LYS A 182 6.66 20.33 8.16
C LYS A 182 7.90 21.24 8.22
N PHE A 183 9.00 20.83 7.62
CA PHE A 183 10.17 21.68 7.50
C PHE A 183 9.85 22.98 6.71
N ILE A 184 9.15 22.88 5.59
CA ILE A 184 8.74 24.02 4.77
C ILE A 184 7.81 24.94 5.56
N GLN A 185 6.80 24.39 6.24
CA GLN A 185 5.89 25.16 7.09
C GLN A 185 6.65 25.94 8.19
N ALA A 186 7.60 25.27 8.85
CA ALA A 186 8.43 25.92 9.86
C ALA A 186 9.28 27.06 9.26
N TYR A 187 9.84 26.85 8.08
CA TYR A 187 10.60 27.88 7.37
C TYR A 187 9.71 29.08 6.98
N CYS A 188 8.54 28.81 6.42
CA CYS A 188 7.58 29.85 6.02
C CYS A 188 7.13 30.69 7.22
N GLN A 189 6.80 30.04 8.34
CA GLN A 189 6.47 30.74 9.59
C GLN A 189 7.64 31.56 10.13
N TYR A 190 8.86 31.02 10.11
CA TYR A 190 10.06 31.73 10.56
C TYR A 190 10.34 32.97 9.71
N LYS A 191 10.13 32.89 8.39
CA LYS A 191 10.35 34.00 7.44
C LYS A 191 9.14 34.92 7.30
N ASN A 192 8.00 34.58 7.88
CA ASN A 192 6.71 35.25 7.68
C ASN A 192 6.35 35.38 6.19
N ILE A 193 6.47 34.28 5.45
CA ILE A 193 6.08 34.14 4.04
C ILE A 193 4.92 33.14 3.93
N GLU A 194 4.20 33.18 2.81
CA GLU A 194 3.07 32.29 2.55
C GLU A 194 3.50 30.83 2.42
N ASP A 195 2.69 29.93 2.97
CA ASP A 195 2.84 28.49 2.84
C ASP A 195 2.40 28.06 1.42
N PRO A 196 3.25 27.34 0.65
CA PRO A 196 2.92 26.91 -0.71
C PRO A 196 1.82 25.85 -0.81
N ASP A 197 1.27 25.37 0.30
CA ASP A 197 0.14 24.42 0.39
C ASP A 197 0.32 23.12 -0.40
N PHE A 198 1.22 22.24 0.05
CA PHE A 198 1.47 20.91 -0.53
C PHE A 198 0.65 19.77 0.09
N LYS A 199 -0.49 20.06 0.73
CA LYS A 199 -1.30 19.05 1.43
C LYS A 199 -1.79 17.91 0.53
N ASP A 200 -2.05 18.18 -0.73
CA ASP A 200 -2.46 17.19 -1.72
C ASP A 200 -1.34 16.18 -2.06
N ILE A 201 -0.11 16.65 -2.19
CA ILE A 201 1.06 15.78 -2.43
C ILE A 201 1.33 14.93 -1.18
N VAL A 202 1.24 15.54 0.03
CA VAL A 202 1.35 14.79 1.29
C VAL A 202 0.24 13.74 1.42
N ALA A 203 -1.00 14.07 1.03
CA ALA A 203 -2.11 13.13 1.10
C ALA A 203 -1.88 11.88 0.22
N ILE A 204 -1.34 12.04 -0.98
CA ILE A 204 -0.96 10.91 -1.84
C ILE A 204 0.14 10.07 -1.20
N SER A 205 1.17 10.73 -0.69
CA SER A 205 2.30 10.07 -0.02
C SER A 205 1.83 9.23 1.17
N LEU A 206 1.01 9.78 2.07
CA LEU A 206 0.44 9.05 3.22
C LEU A 206 -0.26 7.73 2.82
N VAL A 207 -1.00 7.75 1.71
CA VAL A 207 -1.71 6.56 1.22
C VAL A 207 -0.75 5.56 0.59
N THR A 208 0.20 6.02 -0.22
CA THR A 208 1.12 5.15 -0.97
C THR A 208 2.19 4.52 -0.10
N ASP A 209 2.57 5.20 0.98
CA ASP A 209 3.46 4.68 2.03
C ASP A 209 2.71 3.89 3.12
N VAL A 210 1.39 3.72 2.96
CA VAL A 210 0.56 2.93 3.88
C VAL A 210 0.65 3.42 5.32
N CYS A 211 0.68 4.74 5.52
CA CYS A 211 0.73 5.39 6.83
C CYS A 211 -0.56 5.16 7.63
N ASP A 212 -0.45 5.17 8.96
CA ASP A 212 -1.59 5.01 9.87
C ASP A 212 -2.58 6.18 9.73
N LEU A 213 -3.82 5.89 9.33
CA LEU A 213 -4.86 6.90 9.14
C LEU A 213 -5.70 7.18 10.40
N THR A 214 -5.45 6.49 11.52
CA THR A 214 -6.07 6.85 12.82
C THR A 214 -5.54 8.17 13.36
N SER A 215 -4.33 8.60 12.93
CA SER A 215 -3.76 9.89 13.28
C SER A 215 -4.64 11.04 12.78
N ILE A 216 -5.08 11.91 13.68
CA ILE A 216 -5.93 13.07 13.33
C ILE A 216 -5.23 14.02 12.35
N GLU A 217 -3.91 14.18 12.44
CA GLU A 217 -3.15 15.00 11.50
C GLU A 217 -3.11 14.37 10.11
N ASN A 218 -2.88 13.05 10.00
CA ASN A 218 -2.93 12.34 8.71
C ASN A 218 -4.32 12.43 8.10
N ARG A 219 -5.36 12.31 8.94
CA ARG A 219 -6.74 12.50 8.53
C ARG A 219 -6.98 13.93 8.00
N ALA A 220 -6.42 14.95 8.65
CA ALA A 220 -6.52 16.34 8.19
C ALA A 220 -5.81 16.53 6.83
N PHE A 221 -4.62 15.95 6.63
CA PHE A 221 -3.94 15.99 5.33
C PHE A 221 -4.80 15.37 4.21
N LEU A 222 -5.42 14.21 4.45
CA LEU A 222 -6.32 13.59 3.48
C LEU A 222 -7.55 14.48 3.21
N HIS A 223 -8.17 15.00 4.27
CA HIS A 223 -9.36 15.85 4.13
C HIS A 223 -9.07 17.11 3.29
N PHE A 224 -8.06 17.88 3.66
CA PHE A 224 -7.76 19.14 2.97
C PHE A 224 -7.08 18.91 1.62
N GLY A 225 -6.19 17.94 1.51
CA GLY A 225 -5.42 17.68 0.29
C GLY A 225 -6.26 17.05 -0.82
N LEU A 226 -7.14 16.09 -0.49
CA LEU A 226 -7.94 15.40 -1.51
C LEU A 226 -9.20 16.16 -1.90
N ASN A 227 -9.83 16.91 -0.97
CA ASN A 227 -11.02 17.69 -1.28
C ASN A 227 -10.72 19.01 -2.01
N ASN A 228 -9.50 19.54 -1.90
CA ASN A 228 -9.11 20.79 -2.53
C ASN A 228 -7.66 20.75 -3.06
N PRO A 229 -7.36 19.85 -4.00
CA PRO A 229 -6.00 19.71 -4.55
C PRO A 229 -5.57 21.00 -5.25
N LYS A 230 -4.29 21.32 -5.16
CA LYS A 230 -3.65 22.53 -5.74
C LYS A 230 -2.74 22.20 -6.90
N ASN A 231 -2.09 21.04 -6.87
CA ASN A 231 -1.18 20.61 -7.92
C ASN A 231 -1.97 20.26 -9.20
N SER A 232 -1.67 20.96 -10.30
CA SER A 232 -2.43 20.82 -11.55
C SER A 232 -2.33 19.42 -12.15
N PHE A 233 -1.18 18.76 -12.02
CA PHE A 233 -1.03 17.37 -12.45
C PHE A 233 -1.90 16.41 -11.63
N LEU A 234 -1.96 16.59 -10.31
CA LEU A 234 -2.81 15.76 -9.46
C LEU A 234 -4.29 15.95 -9.75
N ILE A 235 -4.73 17.19 -10.06
CA ILE A 235 -6.10 17.46 -10.48
C ILE A 235 -6.43 16.67 -11.76
N GLU A 236 -5.56 16.71 -12.77
CA GLU A 236 -5.76 15.96 -14.01
C GLU A 236 -5.73 14.44 -13.77
N LEU A 237 -4.80 13.98 -12.93
CA LEU A 237 -4.68 12.57 -12.56
C LEU A 237 -5.96 12.06 -11.86
N PHE A 238 -6.49 12.82 -10.91
CA PHE A 238 -7.74 12.49 -10.21
C PHE A 238 -8.93 12.44 -11.16
N ASN A 239 -9.09 13.45 -12.03
CA ASN A 239 -10.19 13.51 -13.00
C ASN A 239 -10.16 12.36 -14.00
N THR A 240 -8.98 11.90 -14.38
CA THR A 240 -8.79 10.90 -15.44
C THR A 240 -8.70 9.47 -14.91
N VAL A 241 -8.10 9.28 -13.73
CA VAL A 241 -7.80 7.95 -13.18
C VAL A 241 -8.82 7.53 -12.12
N CYS A 242 -9.18 8.43 -11.20
CA CYS A 242 -10.11 8.12 -10.11
C CYS A 242 -11.60 8.26 -10.50
N LYS A 243 -11.90 8.38 -11.79
CA LYS A 243 -13.25 8.69 -12.31
C LYS A 243 -14.35 7.78 -11.76
N TYR A 244 -14.09 6.50 -11.58
CA TYR A 244 -15.10 5.52 -11.17
C TYR A 244 -15.26 5.42 -9.65
N ARG A 245 -14.14 5.42 -8.90
CA ARG A 245 -14.17 5.36 -7.44
C ARG A 245 -14.36 6.73 -6.78
N GLY A 246 -14.07 7.81 -7.53
CA GLY A 246 -13.88 9.15 -6.98
C GLY A 246 -12.55 9.27 -6.23
N VAL A 247 -12.20 10.47 -5.81
CA VAL A 247 -10.95 10.74 -5.11
C VAL A 247 -11.07 10.25 -3.67
N CYS A 248 -10.32 9.21 -3.33
CA CYS A 248 -10.27 8.60 -2.01
C CYS A 248 -8.99 7.76 -1.87
N PRO A 249 -8.60 7.37 -0.64
CA PRO A 249 -7.38 6.56 -0.44
C PRO A 249 -7.41 5.23 -1.21
N GLU A 250 -8.57 4.58 -1.32
CA GLU A 250 -8.70 3.35 -2.11
C GLU A 250 -8.33 3.59 -3.59
N ALA A 251 -8.81 4.67 -4.21
CA ALA A 251 -8.48 5.03 -5.58
C ALA A 251 -6.99 5.40 -5.74
N ILE A 252 -6.41 6.09 -4.77
CA ILE A 252 -4.98 6.40 -4.77
C ILE A 252 -4.16 5.10 -4.72
N GLY A 253 -4.48 4.19 -3.80
CA GLY A 253 -3.76 2.94 -3.62
C GLY A 253 -3.90 1.97 -4.81
N TRP A 254 -5.10 1.87 -5.42
CA TRP A 254 -5.40 0.88 -6.45
C TRP A 254 -5.34 1.41 -7.89
N ASP A 255 -5.55 2.70 -8.12
CA ASP A 255 -5.60 3.26 -9.46
C ASP A 255 -4.35 4.12 -9.77
N ILE A 256 -3.88 4.96 -8.83
CA ILE A 256 -2.71 5.84 -9.00
C ILE A 256 -1.40 5.11 -8.65
N GLY A 257 -1.32 4.48 -7.47
CA GLY A 257 -0.12 3.79 -7.01
C GLY A 257 0.44 2.79 -8.00
N PRO A 258 -0.38 1.93 -8.66
CA PRO A 258 0.10 1.04 -9.72
C PRO A 258 0.67 1.73 -10.95
N LEU A 259 0.19 2.94 -11.32
CA LEU A 259 0.76 3.71 -12.43
C LEU A 259 2.15 4.25 -12.06
N ALA A 260 2.28 4.90 -10.91
CA ALA A 260 3.56 5.41 -10.43
C ALA A 260 4.58 4.28 -10.19
N ASN A 261 4.15 3.18 -9.56
CA ASN A 261 4.98 2.00 -9.38
C ASN A 261 5.41 1.34 -10.70
N ALA A 262 4.63 1.49 -11.78
CA ALA A 262 5.04 0.99 -13.09
C ALA A 262 6.21 1.81 -13.65
N LEU A 263 6.18 3.13 -13.51
CA LEU A 263 7.27 4.01 -13.90
C LEU A 263 8.58 3.63 -13.18
N ALA A 264 8.52 3.44 -11.85
CA ALA A 264 9.69 3.08 -11.06
C ALA A 264 10.28 1.70 -11.38
N ARG A 265 9.43 0.75 -11.85
CA ARG A 265 9.82 -0.65 -12.11
C ARG A 265 10.18 -0.95 -13.56
N MET A 266 9.82 -0.09 -14.50
CA MET A 266 10.34 -0.19 -15.86
C MET A 266 11.77 0.33 -15.88
N ASN A 267 12.66 -0.37 -16.60
CA ASN A 267 14.11 -0.14 -16.48
C ASN A 267 14.62 0.99 -17.39
N GLU A 268 13.73 1.85 -17.88
CA GLU A 268 14.09 3.04 -18.66
C GLU A 268 14.29 4.24 -17.71
N PRO A 269 15.47 4.89 -17.72
CA PRO A 269 15.79 5.99 -16.80
C PRO A 269 14.80 7.17 -16.86
N GLU A 270 14.31 7.49 -18.04
CA GLU A 270 13.34 8.58 -18.26
C GLU A 270 12.00 8.35 -17.56
N TYR A 271 11.61 7.11 -17.26
CA TYR A 271 10.36 6.85 -16.56
C TYR A 271 10.47 7.12 -15.06
N LYS A 272 11.66 7.03 -14.49
CA LYS A 272 11.85 7.18 -13.04
C LYS A 272 11.61 8.62 -12.58
N THR A 273 12.00 9.58 -13.40
CA THR A 273 11.82 11.01 -13.11
C THR A 273 10.47 11.54 -13.58
N PHE A 274 9.76 10.79 -14.43
CA PHE A 274 8.58 11.29 -15.13
C PHE A 274 7.47 11.76 -14.18
N PHE A 275 7.18 11.02 -13.12
CA PHE A 275 6.17 11.41 -12.15
C PHE A 275 6.60 12.66 -11.36
N PHE A 276 7.88 12.74 -11.01
CA PHE A 276 8.48 13.90 -10.38
C PHE A 276 8.38 15.14 -11.28
N GLU A 277 8.74 15.04 -12.55
CA GLU A 277 8.67 16.12 -13.55
C GLU A 277 7.23 16.63 -13.73
N CYS A 278 6.24 15.74 -13.69
CA CYS A 278 4.83 16.11 -13.69
C CYS A 278 4.43 16.86 -12.41
N LEU A 279 4.85 16.39 -11.23
CA LEU A 279 4.55 17.06 -9.96
C LEU A 279 5.17 18.44 -9.86
N THR A 280 6.41 18.61 -10.35
CA THR A 280 7.14 19.88 -10.29
C THR A 280 6.75 20.87 -11.40
N GLY A 281 5.98 20.41 -12.39
CA GLY A 281 5.56 21.22 -13.54
C GLY A 281 6.65 21.37 -14.62
N GLU A 282 7.70 20.54 -14.58
CA GLU A 282 8.68 20.44 -15.67
C GLU A 282 8.07 19.78 -16.91
N GLN A 283 7.13 18.85 -16.70
CA GLN A 283 6.20 18.34 -17.69
C GLN A 283 4.82 18.96 -17.45
N ASP A 284 4.27 19.71 -18.40
CA ASP A 284 3.04 20.51 -18.26
C ASP A 284 1.87 20.05 -19.15
N ASP A 285 2.09 19.14 -20.11
CA ASP A 285 1.01 18.47 -20.83
C ASP A 285 0.50 17.27 -20.00
N TYR A 286 -0.30 17.56 -18.97
CA TYR A 286 -0.74 16.56 -18.01
C TYR A 286 -1.68 15.52 -18.61
N GLU A 287 -2.49 15.86 -19.60
CA GLU A 287 -3.37 14.89 -20.29
C GLU A 287 -2.55 13.81 -21.00
N ASP A 288 -1.52 14.23 -21.76
CA ASP A 288 -0.61 13.31 -22.43
C ASP A 288 0.28 12.55 -21.44
N ALA A 289 0.70 13.19 -20.35
CA ALA A 289 1.42 12.54 -19.26
C ALA A 289 0.63 11.36 -18.67
N VAL A 290 -0.65 11.55 -18.35
CA VAL A 290 -1.52 10.47 -17.84
C VAL A 290 -1.74 9.36 -18.88
N LYS A 291 -1.84 9.70 -20.17
CA LYS A 291 -1.93 8.70 -21.26
C LYS A 291 -0.64 7.85 -21.32
N GLU A 292 0.53 8.49 -21.22
CA GLU A 292 1.82 7.79 -21.25
C GLU A 292 1.99 6.88 -20.02
N MET A 293 1.64 7.35 -18.82
CA MET A 293 1.64 6.51 -17.61
C MET A 293 0.78 5.25 -17.79
N LYS A 294 -0.44 5.39 -18.34
CA LYS A 294 -1.32 4.25 -18.63
C LYS A 294 -0.72 3.29 -19.67
N LYS A 295 0.00 3.81 -20.66
CA LYS A 295 0.69 3.00 -21.69
C LYS A 295 1.84 2.21 -21.08
N ILE A 296 2.67 2.84 -20.23
CA ILE A 296 3.78 2.20 -19.52
C ILE A 296 3.23 1.09 -18.60
N LYS A 297 2.15 1.36 -17.87
CA LYS A 297 1.49 0.36 -17.03
C LYS A 297 1.01 -0.86 -17.84
N ARG A 298 0.39 -0.65 -19.00
CA ARG A 298 -0.02 -1.75 -19.90
C ARG A 298 1.17 -2.56 -20.39
N LYS A 299 2.29 -1.89 -20.74
CA LYS A 299 3.55 -2.55 -21.13
C LYS A 299 4.06 -3.44 -19.99
N GLN A 300 4.07 -2.92 -18.75
CA GLN A 300 4.43 -3.70 -17.58
C GLN A 300 3.50 -4.90 -17.36
N ASP A 301 2.17 -4.71 -17.46
CA ASP A 301 1.21 -5.78 -17.24
C ASP A 301 1.35 -6.91 -18.27
N THR A 302 1.64 -6.57 -19.53
CA THR A 302 1.92 -7.54 -20.57
C THR A 302 3.18 -8.34 -20.24
N LEU A 303 4.27 -7.66 -19.89
CA LEU A 303 5.53 -8.30 -19.52
C LEU A 303 5.35 -9.22 -18.29
N VAL A 304 4.68 -8.72 -17.26
CA VAL A 304 4.39 -9.52 -16.05
C VAL A 304 3.55 -10.75 -16.40
N LYS A 305 2.56 -10.63 -17.28
CA LYS A 305 1.73 -11.77 -17.72
C LYS A 305 2.54 -12.82 -18.48
N GLU A 306 3.38 -12.41 -19.41
CA GLU A 306 4.24 -13.30 -20.20
C GLU A 306 5.21 -14.08 -19.29
N ILE A 307 5.90 -13.38 -18.39
CA ILE A 307 6.85 -14.01 -17.48
C ILE A 307 6.12 -14.91 -16.47
N THR A 308 4.96 -14.48 -15.95
CA THR A 308 4.12 -15.30 -15.06
C THR A 308 3.78 -16.64 -15.73
N ASN A 309 3.28 -16.63 -16.97
CA ASN A 309 2.93 -17.84 -17.71
C ASN A 309 4.16 -18.76 -17.93
N LYS A 310 5.32 -18.18 -18.26
CA LYS A 310 6.58 -18.92 -18.44
C LYS A 310 7.03 -19.62 -17.15
N ILE A 311 6.94 -18.93 -16.02
CA ILE A 311 7.31 -19.51 -14.72
C ILE A 311 6.29 -20.57 -14.30
N GLU A 312 5.00 -20.28 -14.43
CA GLU A 312 3.91 -21.13 -13.96
C GLU A 312 3.95 -22.53 -14.57
N SER A 313 4.28 -22.64 -15.86
CA SER A 313 4.40 -23.94 -16.55
C SER A 313 5.50 -24.88 -15.96
N ASN A 314 6.38 -24.34 -15.14
CA ASN A 314 7.52 -25.08 -14.56
C ASN A 314 7.45 -25.15 -13.02
N LEU A 315 6.35 -24.71 -12.39
CA LEU A 315 6.22 -24.74 -10.94
C LEU A 315 5.97 -26.17 -10.42
N ASN A 316 6.68 -26.51 -9.36
CA ASN A 316 6.31 -27.67 -8.54
C ASN A 316 5.37 -27.22 -7.40
N LEU A 317 4.13 -27.70 -7.45
CA LEU A 317 3.09 -27.34 -6.47
C LEU A 317 2.93 -28.39 -5.36
N GLU A 318 3.72 -29.47 -5.34
CA GLU A 318 3.65 -30.53 -4.32
C GLU A 318 4.16 -30.05 -2.95
N HIS A 319 5.14 -29.13 -2.95
CA HIS A 319 5.70 -28.55 -1.72
C HIS A 319 4.75 -27.54 -1.05
N LYS A 320 4.94 -27.36 0.26
CA LYS A 320 4.22 -26.33 1.03
C LYS A 320 4.56 -24.90 0.57
N THR A 321 5.75 -24.70 -0.01
CA THR A 321 6.23 -23.43 -0.55
C THR A 321 6.54 -23.56 -2.04
N ILE A 322 6.08 -22.60 -2.83
CA ILE A 322 6.39 -22.51 -4.25
C ILE A 322 7.78 -21.90 -4.42
N ILE A 323 8.66 -22.58 -5.16
CA ILE A 323 9.97 -22.05 -5.55
C ILE A 323 10.03 -22.03 -7.08
N GLY A 324 10.22 -20.85 -7.65
CA GLY A 324 10.33 -20.64 -9.09
C GLY A 324 11.58 -19.84 -9.45
N PHE A 325 11.93 -19.86 -10.75
CA PHE A 325 13.13 -19.20 -11.26
C PHE A 325 12.77 -18.27 -12.42
N THR A 326 13.51 -17.18 -12.53
CA THR A 326 13.41 -16.22 -13.62
C THR A 326 14.78 -15.69 -14.04
N GLU A 327 14.83 -15.02 -15.17
CA GLU A 327 16.03 -14.38 -15.69
C GLU A 327 16.47 -13.19 -14.81
N PRO A 328 17.78 -12.87 -14.76
CA PRO A 328 18.32 -11.79 -13.94
C PRO A 328 17.73 -10.40 -14.20
N GLU A 329 17.39 -10.09 -15.46
CA GLU A 329 16.80 -8.81 -15.89
C GLU A 329 15.43 -8.53 -15.30
N ASN A 330 14.73 -9.55 -14.80
CA ASN A 330 13.38 -9.42 -14.24
C ASN A 330 13.36 -8.95 -12.77
N LYS A 331 14.48 -8.46 -12.24
CA LYS A 331 14.65 -8.13 -10.81
C LYS A 331 13.59 -7.17 -10.26
N GLU A 332 13.15 -6.20 -11.05
CA GLU A 332 12.23 -5.14 -10.61
C GLU A 332 10.77 -5.61 -10.50
N ILE A 333 10.39 -6.67 -11.24
CA ILE A 333 9.03 -7.20 -11.28
C ILE A 333 8.86 -8.54 -10.57
N ILE A 334 9.96 -9.18 -10.13
CA ILE A 334 9.93 -10.49 -9.50
C ILE A 334 9.00 -10.55 -8.27
N GLY A 335 8.96 -9.46 -7.48
CA GLY A 335 8.08 -9.34 -6.32
C GLY A 335 6.59 -9.27 -6.68
N LEU A 336 6.24 -8.68 -7.84
CA LEU A 336 4.85 -8.66 -8.34
C LEU A 336 4.40 -10.06 -8.72
N ILE A 337 5.25 -10.81 -9.41
CA ILE A 337 4.96 -12.17 -9.86
C ILE A 337 4.85 -13.12 -8.66
N ALA A 338 5.76 -13.00 -7.68
CA ALA A 338 5.69 -13.77 -6.45
C ALA A 338 4.37 -13.53 -5.71
N ASN A 339 3.93 -12.26 -5.61
CA ASN A 339 2.66 -11.92 -4.97
C ASN A 339 1.45 -12.51 -5.70
N LYS A 340 1.46 -12.53 -7.06
CA LYS A 340 0.40 -13.17 -7.84
C LYS A 340 0.29 -14.68 -7.56
N PHE A 341 1.42 -15.38 -7.48
CA PHE A 341 1.41 -16.81 -7.15
C PHE A 341 0.98 -17.07 -5.71
N THR A 342 1.45 -16.25 -4.75
CA THR A 342 1.00 -16.34 -3.36
C THR A 342 -0.52 -16.18 -3.26
N GLY A 343 -1.11 -15.20 -3.92
CA GLY A 343 -2.55 -15.00 -3.97
C GLY A 343 -3.30 -16.14 -4.67
N LYS A 344 -2.79 -16.61 -5.82
CA LYS A 344 -3.43 -17.68 -6.60
C LYS A 344 -3.44 -19.04 -5.89
N TYR A 345 -2.30 -19.41 -5.30
CA TYR A 345 -2.09 -20.75 -4.72
C TYR A 345 -2.24 -20.78 -3.18
N ARG A 346 -2.37 -19.61 -2.54
CA ARG A 346 -2.42 -19.45 -1.08
C ARG A 346 -1.23 -20.14 -0.39
N LYS A 347 -0.06 -20.13 -1.03
CA LYS A 347 1.19 -20.72 -0.53
C LYS A 347 2.28 -19.64 -0.48
N PRO A 348 3.22 -19.72 0.48
CA PRO A 348 4.45 -18.94 0.38
C PRO A 348 5.12 -19.16 -0.97
N THR A 349 5.58 -18.10 -1.60
CA THR A 349 6.21 -18.14 -2.92
C THR A 349 7.56 -17.45 -2.88
N ILE A 350 8.58 -18.15 -3.30
CA ILE A 350 9.96 -17.68 -3.47
C ILE A 350 10.27 -17.70 -4.97
N LEU A 351 10.48 -16.55 -5.55
CA LEU A 351 10.99 -16.44 -6.92
C LEU A 351 12.44 -16.00 -6.88
N LEU A 352 13.29 -16.75 -7.57
CA LEU A 352 14.74 -16.61 -7.56
C LEU A 352 15.26 -16.25 -8.95
N ARG A 353 16.32 -15.45 -8.97
CA ARG A 353 17.15 -15.16 -10.16
C ARG A 353 18.61 -15.36 -9.81
N GLU A 354 19.43 -15.59 -10.81
CA GLU A 354 20.86 -15.74 -10.62
C GLU A 354 21.50 -14.40 -10.19
N MET A 355 22.19 -14.39 -9.06
CA MET A 355 23.00 -13.27 -8.62
C MET A 355 24.44 -13.42 -9.12
N ASN A 356 24.97 -14.63 -8.98
CA ASN A 356 26.30 -15.06 -9.46
C ASN A 356 26.35 -16.58 -9.56
N SER A 357 27.50 -17.13 -9.93
CA SER A 357 27.71 -18.59 -10.12
C SER A 357 27.35 -19.45 -8.90
N THR A 358 27.36 -18.89 -7.69
CA THR A 358 27.17 -19.62 -6.41
C THR A 358 25.91 -19.26 -5.65
N THR A 359 25.20 -18.19 -6.05
CA THR A 359 24.15 -17.57 -5.22
C THR A 359 22.93 -17.22 -6.06
N TRP A 360 21.75 -17.56 -5.52
CA TRP A 360 20.46 -17.07 -5.95
C TRP A 360 20.03 -15.88 -5.10
N THR A 361 19.35 -14.91 -5.69
CA THR A 361 18.64 -13.84 -4.99
C THR A 361 17.26 -13.67 -5.59
N GLY A 362 16.31 -13.11 -4.81
CA GLY A 362 14.96 -12.95 -5.33
C GLY A 362 14.00 -12.35 -4.32
N SER A 363 12.73 -12.70 -4.45
CA SER A 363 11.65 -12.20 -3.63
C SER A 363 10.86 -13.32 -2.99
N LEU A 364 10.60 -13.20 -1.69
CA LEU A 364 9.65 -14.00 -0.94
C LEU A 364 8.36 -13.18 -0.76
N ARG A 365 7.23 -13.83 -1.00
CA ARG A 365 5.88 -13.37 -0.60
C ARG A 365 5.19 -14.52 0.10
N SER A 366 4.52 -14.22 1.21
CA SER A 366 3.95 -15.28 2.04
C SER A 366 2.67 -14.78 2.72
N PRO A 367 1.69 -15.66 2.93
CA PRO A 367 0.52 -15.33 3.74
C PRO A 367 0.81 -15.37 5.26
N VAL A 368 1.99 -15.87 5.65
CA VAL A 368 2.48 -15.92 7.04
C VAL A 368 3.88 -15.31 7.14
N GLU A 369 4.25 -14.81 8.30
CA GLU A 369 5.58 -14.23 8.52
C GLU A 369 6.68 -15.29 8.52
N LEU A 370 7.63 -15.20 7.61
CA LEU A 370 8.72 -16.16 7.43
C LEU A 370 10.13 -15.58 7.58
N LEU A 371 10.28 -14.26 7.59
CA LEU A 371 11.58 -13.58 7.60
C LEU A 371 12.46 -14.07 8.73
N GLU A 372 11.99 -13.96 9.98
CA GLU A 372 12.77 -14.38 11.14
C GLU A 372 13.04 -15.89 11.16
N THR A 373 12.04 -16.69 10.79
CA THR A 373 12.15 -18.16 10.77
C THR A 373 13.23 -18.60 9.80
N ILE A 374 13.28 -18.02 8.60
CA ILE A 374 14.31 -18.32 7.61
C ILE A 374 15.69 -17.83 8.09
N ASN A 375 15.78 -16.62 8.63
CA ASN A 375 17.05 -16.07 9.12
C ASN A 375 17.61 -16.89 10.29
N LYS A 376 16.78 -17.33 11.24
CA LYS A 376 17.18 -18.20 12.36
C LYS A 376 17.70 -19.56 11.88
N SER A 377 17.22 -20.08 10.74
CA SER A 377 17.71 -21.34 10.14
C SER A 377 19.14 -21.25 9.62
N LYS A 378 19.65 -20.07 9.31
CA LYS A 378 20.95 -19.80 8.66
C LYS A 378 21.14 -20.47 7.29
N ILE A 379 20.07 -20.98 6.67
CA ILE A 379 20.09 -21.62 5.35
C ILE A 379 20.06 -20.57 4.25
N ALA A 380 19.27 -19.51 4.43
CA ALA A 380 19.15 -18.37 3.56
C ALA A 380 19.09 -17.08 4.40
N GLN A 381 19.23 -15.93 3.76
CA GLN A 381 19.13 -14.62 4.38
C GLN A 381 17.94 -13.87 3.78
N CYS A 382 17.07 -13.34 4.63
CA CYS A 382 15.94 -12.50 4.27
C CYS A 382 16.13 -11.07 4.80
N MET A 383 15.73 -10.07 3.99
CA MET A 383 15.74 -8.65 4.35
C MET A 383 14.43 -7.99 3.90
N GLY A 384 13.82 -7.17 4.76
CA GLY A 384 12.55 -6.49 4.51
C GLY A 384 11.52 -6.78 5.60
N HIS A 385 10.27 -6.96 5.22
CA HIS A 385 9.16 -7.20 6.16
C HIS A 385 8.83 -8.71 6.30
N GLY A 386 8.19 -9.09 7.41
CA GLY A 386 7.95 -10.49 7.79
C GLY A 386 7.36 -11.41 6.72
N ALA A 387 6.35 -10.92 5.99
CA ALA A 387 5.64 -11.66 4.94
C ALA A 387 6.08 -11.30 3.50
N ALA A 388 6.88 -10.22 3.33
CA ALA A 388 7.29 -9.69 2.02
C ALA A 388 8.73 -9.18 2.06
N CYS A 389 9.69 -10.03 1.69
CA CYS A 389 11.10 -9.71 1.80
C CYS A 389 11.93 -10.12 0.57
N GLY A 390 13.11 -9.53 0.45
CA GLY A 390 14.17 -10.03 -0.40
C GLY A 390 14.80 -11.28 0.22
N ILE A 391 15.18 -12.25 -0.59
CA ILE A 391 15.82 -13.48 -0.14
C ILE A 391 17.10 -13.74 -0.92
N THR A 392 18.15 -14.18 -0.21
CA THR A 392 19.41 -14.61 -0.80
C THR A 392 19.77 -15.99 -0.26
N VAL A 393 20.11 -16.93 -1.16
CA VAL A 393 20.43 -18.31 -0.81
C VAL A 393 21.56 -18.85 -1.68
N LYS A 394 22.52 -19.57 -1.07
CA LYS A 394 23.54 -20.30 -1.82
C LYS A 394 22.90 -21.40 -2.67
N LYS A 395 23.33 -21.57 -3.92
CA LYS A 395 22.79 -22.61 -4.82
C LYS A 395 22.85 -24.00 -4.19
N SER A 396 23.93 -24.31 -3.45
CA SER A 396 24.09 -25.57 -2.71
C SER A 396 23.10 -25.78 -1.56
N ASN A 397 22.47 -24.72 -1.07
CA ASN A 397 21.54 -24.77 0.05
C ASN A 397 20.07 -24.83 -0.38
N LEU A 398 19.77 -24.72 -1.69
CA LEU A 398 18.40 -24.63 -2.17
C LEU A 398 17.54 -25.83 -1.73
N ASN A 399 18.03 -27.04 -1.92
CA ASN A 399 17.34 -28.26 -1.49
C ASN A 399 17.15 -28.33 0.04
N LYS A 400 18.10 -27.77 0.81
CA LYS A 400 17.97 -27.68 2.27
C LYS A 400 16.88 -26.70 2.65
N LEU A 401 16.79 -25.57 1.94
CA LEU A 401 15.74 -24.57 2.16
C LEU A 401 14.35 -25.16 1.88
N THR A 402 14.17 -25.84 0.73
CA THR A 402 12.89 -26.49 0.38
C THR A 402 12.46 -27.48 1.47
N LYS A 403 13.35 -28.39 1.87
CA LYS A 403 13.06 -29.37 2.92
C LYS A 403 12.73 -28.71 4.26
N PHE A 404 13.46 -27.65 4.63
CA PHE A 404 13.20 -26.91 5.85
C PHE A 404 11.81 -26.27 5.83
N LEU A 405 11.44 -25.60 4.73
CA LEU A 405 10.12 -24.97 4.57
C LEU A 405 8.98 -26.00 4.62
N ASP A 406 9.18 -27.22 4.09
CA ASP A 406 8.20 -28.29 4.17
C ASP A 406 7.99 -28.83 5.60
N THR A 407 8.95 -28.62 6.53
CA THR A 407 8.77 -28.98 7.95
C THR A 407 7.94 -27.97 8.73
N LEU A 408 7.76 -26.76 8.22
CA LEU A 408 7.02 -25.71 8.91
C LEU A 408 5.52 -25.98 8.87
N ASP A 409 4.84 -25.57 9.91
CA ASP A 409 3.38 -25.46 9.88
C ASP A 409 3.01 -24.17 9.12
N LEU A 410 2.61 -24.34 7.87
CA LEU A 410 2.23 -23.28 6.97
C LEU A 410 0.73 -23.34 6.64
N GLU A 411 -0.03 -24.09 7.43
CA GLU A 411 -1.48 -24.14 7.25
C GLU A 411 -2.08 -22.76 7.56
N ILE A 412 -2.68 -22.21 6.53
CA ILE A 412 -3.42 -20.96 6.63
C ILE A 412 -4.85 -21.37 6.97
N ASN A 413 -5.17 -21.34 8.26
CA ASN A 413 -6.55 -21.26 8.71
C ASN A 413 -6.88 -19.77 8.84
N PRO A 414 -7.35 -19.11 7.77
CA PRO A 414 -7.56 -17.67 7.82
C PRO A 414 -8.64 -17.37 8.85
N GLU A 415 -8.25 -16.61 9.87
CA GLU A 415 -9.19 -15.94 10.74
C GLU A 415 -9.54 -14.62 10.06
N TYR A 416 -10.78 -14.48 9.66
CA TYR A 416 -11.25 -13.29 8.96
C TYR A 416 -11.74 -12.27 9.98
N ASN A 417 -11.08 -11.12 10.01
CA ASN A 417 -11.53 -9.99 10.81
C ASN A 417 -12.64 -9.26 10.05
N VAL A 418 -13.86 -9.27 10.58
CA VAL A 418 -14.99 -8.54 10.03
C VAL A 418 -15.47 -7.50 11.04
N VAL A 419 -16.11 -6.44 10.56
CA VAL A 419 -16.67 -5.42 11.46
C VAL A 419 -17.78 -6.03 12.32
N GLY A 420 -18.66 -6.80 11.71
CA GLY A 420 -19.75 -7.49 12.39
C GLY A 420 -20.49 -8.45 11.47
N GLU A 421 -21.51 -9.08 12.00
CA GLU A 421 -22.45 -9.90 11.26
C GLU A 421 -23.71 -9.08 10.96
N LEU A 422 -24.24 -9.22 9.77
CA LEU A 422 -25.50 -8.61 9.35
C LEU A 422 -26.51 -9.68 8.93
N THR A 423 -27.75 -9.43 9.24
CA THR A 423 -28.88 -10.14 8.62
C THR A 423 -29.22 -9.49 7.27
N ILE A 424 -29.98 -10.20 6.42
CA ILE A 424 -30.36 -9.67 5.11
C ILE A 424 -31.19 -8.37 5.21
N ASP A 425 -32.00 -8.24 6.24
CA ASP A 425 -32.89 -7.09 6.46
C ASP A 425 -32.16 -5.87 7.01
N GLU A 426 -30.94 -6.02 7.51
CA GLU A 426 -30.07 -4.94 7.96
C GLU A 426 -29.26 -4.32 6.82
N ILE A 427 -29.21 -4.97 5.64
CA ILE A 427 -28.55 -4.42 4.46
C ILE A 427 -29.48 -3.43 3.76
N ILE A 428 -29.61 -2.26 4.36
CA ILE A 428 -30.46 -1.17 3.90
C ILE A 428 -29.71 -0.12 3.10
N LEU A 429 -30.42 0.67 2.33
CA LEU A 429 -29.81 1.71 1.49
C LEU A 429 -29.09 2.77 2.34
N ASP A 430 -29.66 3.14 3.47
CA ASP A 430 -29.07 4.14 4.39
C ASP A 430 -27.68 3.69 4.87
N LEU A 431 -27.50 2.42 5.24
CA LEU A 431 -26.20 1.86 5.61
C LEU A 431 -25.21 1.91 4.42
N ALA A 432 -25.68 1.57 3.22
CA ALA A 432 -24.84 1.61 2.02
C ALA A 432 -24.40 3.04 1.68
N GLU A 433 -25.33 4.01 1.77
CA GLU A 433 -25.04 5.43 1.55
C GLU A 433 -24.08 5.98 2.61
N ASP A 434 -24.24 5.57 3.87
CA ASP A 434 -23.32 5.94 4.96
C ASP A 434 -21.89 5.44 4.68
N ILE A 435 -21.72 4.17 4.32
CA ILE A 435 -20.41 3.62 3.98
C ILE A 435 -19.78 4.28 2.75
N VAL A 436 -20.55 4.47 1.68
CA VAL A 436 -20.06 5.01 0.41
C VAL A 436 -19.72 6.50 0.53
N SER A 437 -20.49 7.28 1.29
CA SER A 437 -20.21 8.71 1.52
C SER A 437 -18.93 8.93 2.30
N HIS A 438 -18.53 7.97 3.15
CA HIS A 438 -17.33 8.04 3.97
C HIS A 438 -16.09 7.36 3.36
N LYS A 439 -16.08 7.11 2.05
CA LYS A 439 -14.96 6.44 1.36
C LYS A 439 -13.58 7.10 1.53
N ILE A 440 -13.55 8.39 1.88
CA ILE A 440 -12.31 9.12 2.17
C ILE A 440 -11.64 8.68 3.49
N LEU A 441 -12.32 7.88 4.31
CA LEU A 441 -11.79 7.38 5.58
C LEU A 441 -10.95 6.10 5.40
N TRP A 442 -11.25 5.27 4.38
CA TRP A 442 -10.76 3.90 4.30
C TRP A 442 -9.30 3.82 3.90
N GLY A 443 -8.47 3.24 4.76
CA GLY A 443 -7.05 3.00 4.53
C GLY A 443 -6.43 2.24 5.69
N LYS A 444 -5.14 2.43 5.92
CA LYS A 444 -4.41 1.70 6.97
C LYS A 444 -5.00 1.98 8.36
N ASN A 445 -5.31 0.91 9.08
CA ASN A 445 -5.93 0.86 10.41
C ASN A 445 -7.39 1.35 10.49
N ILE A 446 -7.93 1.88 9.38
CA ILE A 446 -9.37 2.14 9.18
C ILE A 446 -9.73 1.54 7.82
N GLU A 447 -9.74 0.22 7.75
CA GLU A 447 -10.00 -0.52 6.52
C GLU A 447 -11.45 -0.31 6.06
N LYS A 448 -11.70 -0.49 4.75
CA LYS A 448 -13.06 -0.53 4.23
C LYS A 448 -13.84 -1.63 4.95
N PRO A 449 -15.04 -1.33 5.47
CA PRO A 449 -15.79 -2.28 6.31
C PRO A 449 -16.12 -3.58 5.58
N GLN A 450 -15.78 -4.70 6.20
CA GLN A 450 -16.16 -6.04 5.74
C GLN A 450 -17.12 -6.66 6.74
N PHE A 451 -18.17 -7.28 6.23
CA PHE A 451 -19.23 -7.89 7.02
C PHE A 451 -19.33 -9.39 6.75
N TYR A 452 -19.86 -10.10 7.71
CA TYR A 452 -20.23 -11.50 7.56
C TYR A 452 -21.74 -11.64 7.43
N ILE A 453 -22.18 -12.56 6.56
CA ILE A 453 -23.58 -12.96 6.43
C ILE A 453 -23.70 -14.45 6.10
N HIS A 454 -24.74 -15.09 6.63
CA HIS A 454 -25.17 -16.42 6.24
C HIS A 454 -26.37 -16.32 5.30
N LEU A 455 -26.26 -16.86 4.10
CA LEU A 455 -27.34 -16.93 3.11
C LEU A 455 -27.90 -18.35 3.02
N ASN A 456 -29.23 -18.49 3.15
CA ASN A 456 -29.94 -19.76 3.03
C ASN A 456 -30.45 -19.94 1.60
N ASN A 457 -29.88 -20.87 0.84
CA ASN A 457 -30.33 -21.21 -0.52
C ASN A 457 -30.55 -19.97 -1.43
N PRO A 458 -29.55 -19.11 -1.60
CA PRO A 458 -29.69 -17.94 -2.47
C PRO A 458 -29.85 -18.37 -3.94
N THR A 459 -30.52 -17.57 -4.76
CA THR A 459 -30.53 -17.77 -6.21
C THR A 459 -29.18 -17.39 -6.80
N VAL A 460 -28.75 -18.12 -7.86
CA VAL A 460 -27.43 -17.95 -8.49
C VAL A 460 -27.61 -17.59 -9.96
N ASP A 461 -27.03 -16.46 -10.37
CA ASP A 461 -26.91 -16.07 -11.77
C ASP A 461 -25.42 -16.02 -12.14
N ILE A 462 -25.03 -16.58 -13.29
CA ILE A 462 -23.66 -16.58 -13.78
C ILE A 462 -23.61 -15.85 -15.12
N PHE A 463 -22.86 -14.75 -15.17
CA PHE A 463 -22.69 -13.91 -16.35
C PHE A 463 -21.32 -14.17 -16.97
N LYS A 464 -21.29 -14.84 -18.14
CA LYS A 464 -20.08 -15.16 -18.92
C LYS A 464 -19.92 -14.12 -20.03
N LYS A 465 -19.30 -12.96 -19.75
CA LYS A 465 -18.95 -11.93 -20.73
C LYS A 465 -17.42 -11.84 -20.86
N SER A 466 -16.86 -10.64 -21.01
CA SER A 466 -15.41 -10.40 -21.00
C SER A 466 -14.74 -10.87 -19.70
N THR A 467 -15.47 -10.80 -18.60
CA THR A 467 -15.12 -11.35 -17.28
C THR A 467 -16.30 -12.15 -16.74
N THR A 468 -16.03 -13.28 -16.10
CA THR A 468 -17.11 -14.07 -15.48
C THR A 468 -17.45 -13.50 -14.12
N THR A 469 -18.73 -13.26 -13.91
CA THR A 469 -19.29 -12.69 -12.68
C THR A 469 -20.37 -13.60 -12.15
N ILE A 470 -20.36 -13.86 -10.83
CA ILE A 470 -21.40 -14.60 -10.12
C ILE A 470 -22.21 -13.59 -9.31
N LYS A 471 -23.52 -13.74 -9.38
CA LYS A 471 -24.48 -12.98 -8.58
C LYS A 471 -25.31 -13.93 -7.75
N LEU A 472 -25.29 -13.74 -6.44
CA LEU A 472 -26.19 -14.39 -5.51
C LEU A 472 -27.30 -13.41 -5.14
N THR A 473 -28.53 -13.89 -5.01
CA THR A 473 -29.64 -13.02 -4.62
C THR A 473 -30.48 -13.70 -3.55
N GLN A 474 -30.79 -12.98 -2.47
CA GLN A 474 -31.72 -13.37 -1.42
C GLN A 474 -32.52 -12.16 -0.95
N ASN A 475 -33.83 -12.29 -0.84
CA ASN A 475 -34.77 -11.23 -0.43
C ASN A 475 -34.56 -9.89 -1.16
N GLY A 476 -34.18 -9.92 -2.45
CA GLY A 476 -33.96 -8.72 -3.26
C GLY A 476 -32.56 -8.10 -3.13
N ILE A 477 -31.76 -8.49 -2.15
CA ILE A 477 -30.37 -8.05 -2.01
C ILE A 477 -29.46 -8.93 -2.89
N SER A 478 -28.54 -8.28 -3.59
CA SER A 478 -27.60 -8.93 -4.50
C SER A 478 -26.17 -8.91 -3.95
N PHE A 479 -25.48 -10.05 -4.06
CA PHE A 479 -24.07 -10.20 -3.71
C PHE A 479 -23.29 -10.59 -4.97
N ILE A 480 -22.26 -9.82 -5.33
CA ILE A 480 -21.54 -9.97 -6.59
C ILE A 480 -20.11 -10.44 -6.33
N LYS A 481 -19.68 -11.48 -7.04
CA LYS A 481 -18.27 -11.88 -7.12
C LYS A 481 -17.78 -11.69 -8.54
N PHE A 482 -16.81 -10.78 -8.70
CA PHE A 482 -16.21 -10.47 -9.99
C PHE A 482 -15.01 -11.39 -10.28
N PHE A 483 -14.60 -11.50 -11.55
CA PHE A 483 -13.38 -12.17 -12.02
C PHE A 483 -13.27 -13.64 -11.59
N CYS A 484 -14.40 -14.39 -11.63
CA CYS A 484 -14.44 -15.77 -11.23
C CYS A 484 -13.70 -16.69 -12.22
N ASN A 485 -12.91 -17.61 -11.68
CA ASN A 485 -12.27 -18.68 -12.44
C ASN A 485 -13.23 -19.89 -12.62
N GLU A 486 -12.80 -20.87 -13.43
CA GLU A 486 -13.62 -22.07 -13.73
C GLU A 486 -13.98 -22.90 -12.49
N ASP A 487 -13.08 -22.99 -11.52
CA ASP A 487 -13.32 -23.78 -10.29
C ASP A 487 -14.36 -23.09 -9.40
N THR A 488 -14.27 -21.76 -9.27
CA THR A 488 -15.31 -20.97 -8.58
C THR A 488 -16.66 -21.13 -9.26
N ILE A 489 -16.71 -21.07 -10.60
CA ILE A 489 -17.95 -21.24 -11.37
C ILE A 489 -18.59 -22.61 -11.06
N LYS A 490 -17.82 -23.71 -11.13
CA LYS A 490 -18.30 -25.05 -10.85
C LYS A 490 -18.86 -25.21 -9.43
N GLN A 491 -18.24 -24.56 -8.44
CA GLN A 491 -18.73 -24.57 -7.06
C GLN A 491 -20.12 -23.93 -6.96
N PHE A 492 -20.33 -22.78 -7.61
CA PHE A 492 -21.61 -22.08 -7.57
C PHE A 492 -22.68 -22.67 -8.51
N GLU A 493 -22.30 -23.32 -9.61
CA GLU A 493 -23.24 -24.10 -10.44
C GLU A 493 -23.89 -25.26 -9.67
N ASN A 494 -23.21 -25.78 -8.65
CA ASN A 494 -23.67 -26.86 -7.79
C ASN A 494 -24.24 -26.36 -6.45
N LEU A 495 -24.67 -25.13 -6.36
CA LEU A 495 -25.12 -24.51 -5.10
C LEU A 495 -26.54 -24.91 -4.68
N ASN A 496 -27.39 -25.39 -5.61
CA ASN A 496 -28.81 -25.66 -5.39
C ASN A 496 -29.11 -26.33 -4.04
N GLY A 497 -29.91 -25.65 -3.21
CA GLY A 497 -30.32 -26.12 -1.91
C GLY A 497 -29.29 -25.99 -0.78
N LYS A 498 -28.13 -25.37 -1.06
CA LYS A 498 -27.06 -25.19 -0.08
C LYS A 498 -27.05 -23.76 0.48
N SER A 499 -26.54 -23.64 1.71
CA SER A 499 -26.28 -22.36 2.34
C SER A 499 -24.85 -21.87 2.01
N VAL A 500 -24.66 -20.57 2.08
CA VAL A 500 -23.36 -19.92 1.80
C VAL A 500 -23.06 -18.89 2.87
N ASN A 501 -21.88 -19.01 3.46
CA ASN A 501 -21.30 -17.99 4.32
C ASN A 501 -20.50 -17.02 3.47
N LEU A 502 -20.73 -15.72 3.62
CA LEU A 502 -20.04 -14.69 2.87
C LEU A 502 -19.30 -13.72 3.78
N ILE A 503 -18.12 -13.30 3.33
CA ILE A 503 -17.50 -12.04 3.74
C ILE A 503 -17.63 -11.09 2.56
N PHE A 504 -18.19 -9.90 2.82
CA PHE A 504 -18.52 -8.95 1.76
C PHE A 504 -18.34 -7.50 2.21
N GLU A 505 -18.15 -6.63 1.25
CA GLU A 505 -18.20 -5.18 1.40
C GLU A 505 -19.53 -4.67 0.86
N ILE A 506 -20.08 -3.66 1.50
CA ILE A 506 -21.32 -3.02 1.03
C ILE A 506 -20.97 -1.91 0.03
N ASP A 507 -21.77 -1.83 -1.02
CA ASP A 507 -21.69 -0.83 -2.07
C ASP A 507 -23.11 -0.47 -2.54
N ILE A 508 -23.23 0.49 -3.45
CA ILE A 508 -24.48 0.90 -4.07
C ILE A 508 -24.46 0.53 -5.55
N ASN A 509 -25.46 -0.23 -5.96
CA ASN A 509 -25.75 -0.43 -7.39
C ASN A 509 -26.79 0.58 -7.84
N GLU A 510 -26.44 1.45 -8.78
CA GLU A 510 -27.36 2.42 -9.38
C GLU A 510 -27.68 2.00 -10.82
N TYR A 511 -28.95 1.76 -11.09
CA TYR A 511 -29.43 1.44 -12.43
C TYR A 511 -30.71 2.22 -12.74
N ASN A 512 -30.72 2.96 -13.85
CA ASN A 512 -31.83 3.84 -14.25
C ASN A 512 -32.29 4.84 -13.15
N GLY A 513 -31.33 5.35 -12.37
CA GLY A 513 -31.59 6.29 -11.27
C GLY A 513 -32.14 5.65 -10.00
N ILE A 514 -32.29 4.32 -9.96
CA ILE A 514 -32.70 3.58 -8.77
C ILE A 514 -31.44 3.03 -8.10
N LYS A 515 -31.23 3.42 -6.83
CA LYS A 515 -30.14 2.96 -5.98
C LYS A 515 -30.60 1.77 -5.12
N ASN A 516 -29.79 0.73 -5.10
CA ASN A 516 -30.02 -0.43 -4.23
C ASN A 516 -28.71 -0.81 -3.52
N PRO A 517 -28.75 -1.26 -2.26
CA PRO A 517 -27.58 -1.82 -1.61
C PRO A 517 -27.15 -3.10 -2.30
N GLN A 518 -25.84 -3.31 -2.39
CA GLN A 518 -25.22 -4.48 -3.01
C GLN A 518 -24.03 -4.94 -2.17
N GLY A 519 -23.86 -6.25 -2.00
CA GLY A 519 -22.66 -6.83 -1.44
C GLY A 519 -21.62 -7.17 -2.52
N ASN A 520 -20.36 -6.79 -2.32
CA ASN A 520 -19.22 -7.25 -3.12
C ASN A 520 -18.53 -8.39 -2.37
N ILE A 521 -18.61 -9.62 -2.87
CA ILE A 521 -18.11 -10.83 -2.20
C ILE A 521 -16.58 -10.84 -2.20
N ILE A 522 -16.00 -10.80 -1.02
CA ILE A 522 -14.56 -10.92 -0.79
C ILE A 522 -14.20 -12.41 -0.67
N GLU A 523 -14.86 -13.13 0.24
CA GLU A 523 -14.62 -14.54 0.49
C GLU A 523 -15.95 -15.29 0.70
N TYR A 524 -15.95 -16.61 0.51
CA TYR A 524 -17.14 -17.44 0.67
C TYR A 524 -16.79 -18.85 1.14
N GLU A 525 -17.77 -19.49 1.78
CA GLU A 525 -17.75 -20.90 2.14
C GLU A 525 -19.13 -21.50 1.88
N ILE A 526 -19.19 -22.53 1.04
CA ILE A 526 -20.42 -23.25 0.75
C ILE A 526 -20.57 -24.37 1.78
N GLU A 527 -21.69 -24.40 2.51
CA GLU A 527 -21.96 -25.45 3.46
C GLU A 527 -22.45 -26.72 2.76
N GLU A 528 -21.85 -27.86 3.10
CA GLU A 528 -22.42 -29.15 2.70
C GLU A 528 -23.68 -29.43 3.54
N ASN A 529 -24.80 -29.64 2.88
CA ASN A 529 -26.04 -30.04 3.58
C ASN A 529 -25.83 -31.34 4.34
N ASN A 530 -25.65 -31.27 5.64
CA ASN A 530 -25.74 -32.43 6.55
C ASN A 530 -27.21 -32.88 6.79
N ILE A 531 -28.06 -32.83 5.76
CA ILE A 531 -29.49 -33.18 5.91
C ILE A 531 -29.76 -34.72 5.94
N LEU A 532 -28.73 -35.57 5.99
CA LEU A 532 -28.95 -37.02 6.01
C LEU A 532 -28.11 -37.76 7.07
N LYS A 533 -28.01 -37.25 8.30
CA LYS A 533 -27.45 -38.07 9.42
C LYS A 533 -28.27 -38.13 10.70
N ASN A 534 -29.49 -37.61 10.75
CA ASN A 534 -30.33 -37.67 11.96
C ASN A 534 -31.71 -38.33 11.77
N GLU A 535 -31.91 -39.17 10.75
CA GLU A 535 -33.14 -40.00 10.64
C GLU A 535 -32.82 -41.48 10.41
N GLU A 536 -31.80 -42.01 11.05
CA GLU A 536 -31.70 -43.44 11.36
C GLU A 536 -31.70 -43.64 12.88
N ASN A 537 -32.69 -43.07 13.56
CA ASN A 537 -33.16 -43.72 14.80
C ASN A 537 -34.13 -44.81 14.37
N GLU A 538 -33.63 -46.04 14.33
CA GLU A 538 -34.43 -47.26 14.26
C GLU A 538 -35.59 -47.14 15.25
N PHE A 539 -36.78 -46.97 14.70
CA PHE A 539 -38.00 -47.17 15.44
C PHE A 539 -38.11 -48.68 15.68
N ASP A 540 -37.71 -49.12 16.89
CA ASP A 540 -37.81 -50.50 17.35
C ASP A 540 -39.28 -50.87 17.49
N TRP A 541 -39.81 -51.55 16.49
CA TRP A 541 -41.20 -52.09 16.45
C TRP A 541 -41.44 -53.26 17.38
N GLU A 542 -40.44 -53.83 18.08
CA GLU A 542 -40.55 -54.95 18.95
C GLU A 542 -40.99 -54.61 20.39
N SER A 543 -41.03 -53.31 20.79
CA SER A 543 -41.43 -52.95 22.16
C SER A 543 -42.93 -52.69 22.40
N ILE A 544 -43.81 -52.94 21.41
CA ILE A 544 -45.25 -52.66 21.53
C ILE A 544 -46.08 -53.96 21.83
N PHE A 545 -45.46 -55.11 21.88
CA PHE A 545 -46.20 -56.37 22.23
C PHE A 545 -45.48 -57.10 23.37
N VAL A 546 -45.69 -56.66 24.61
CA VAL A 546 -45.79 -57.48 25.82
C VAL A 546 -46.70 -56.77 26.81
#